data_4a29175a3d987a040b87ae2040a03073
#
_entry.id   4a29175a3d987a040b87ae2040a03073
#
_cell.length_a   1.000
_cell.length_b   1.000
_cell.length_c   1.000
_cell.angle_alpha   90.00
_cell.angle_beta   90.00
_cell.angle_gamma   90.00
#
_symmetry.space_group_name_H-M   'P 1'
#
loop_
_entity.id
_entity.type
_entity.pdbx_description
1 polymer ?
#
loop_
_entity_poly.entity_id
_entity_poly.type
_entity_poly.pdbx_seq_one_letter_code
_entity_poly.pdbx_strand_id
1 'polypeptide(L)'
;ATHPEKLGSPLTNKDITTDFAAALVELVTPTIDSAEGLFDHLSDLHHFLYASMGDELLWNFSMPCAFGSESDIRLAEYGNSNTGMLKHIYRKGLRLRYGSIMQCVSGIHFNFSVSPESWRAISSSPSQAFIDAKYLGLIRNVKRNFWFLLEHFGASPIANKSYLLDRSHALEQYGETDLFLPSATSLRMSEVGYQSAIQNTLGIRYNDLGEFINAVVRGINTPYDKFKALGLLDEQGMPQQISAGILQIENELYDIIRPKRTGASTSRPSNLLRRHGIEYIELRGLDVNPFIPEGISATNIKLLDLFLMHALISDSPYISEQEIIEIRTNHSTMVERGRSKDVQLIKAGSLSNIADVRNIFHAELGMLAAVPYKQ
;
A
#
# COMPACT_ATOMS: atom_id res chain seq x y z
N ALA A 1 -5.25 -22.14 -8.35
CA ALA A 1 -5.91 -22.36 -7.06
C ALA A 1 -7.24 -21.60 -6.99
N THR A 2 -8.17 -22.07 -6.21
CA THR A 2 -9.45 -21.42 -5.88
C THR A 2 -9.38 -21.00 -4.41
N HIS A 3 -10.24 -20.05 -4.02
CA HIS A 3 -10.36 -19.72 -2.59
C HIS A 3 -10.90 -20.97 -1.83
N PRO A 4 -10.21 -21.43 -0.76
CA PRO A 4 -10.62 -22.63 -0.02
C PRO A 4 -11.98 -22.47 0.64
N GLU A 5 -12.89 -23.45 0.47
CA GLU A 5 -14.24 -23.41 1.06
C GLU A 5 -14.24 -23.29 2.59
N LYS A 6 -13.24 -23.91 3.26
CA LYS A 6 -13.07 -23.84 4.71
C LYS A 6 -12.86 -22.42 5.25
N LEU A 7 -12.37 -21.49 4.42
CA LEU A 7 -12.19 -20.09 4.78
C LEU A 7 -13.50 -19.29 4.72
N GLY A 8 -14.58 -19.90 4.23
CA GLY A 8 -15.87 -19.24 4.04
C GLY A 8 -15.88 -18.30 2.83
N SER A 9 -16.91 -17.48 2.73
CA SER A 9 -17.07 -16.56 1.60
C SER A 9 -16.14 -15.34 1.75
N PRO A 10 -15.29 -15.04 0.76
CA PRO A 10 -14.42 -13.87 0.80
C PRO A 10 -15.17 -12.52 0.77
N LEU A 11 -16.48 -12.55 0.53
CA LEU A 11 -17.34 -11.36 0.60
C LEU A 11 -17.76 -11.03 2.04
N THR A 12 -18.01 -12.05 2.85
CA THR A 12 -18.65 -11.92 4.16
C THR A 12 -17.73 -12.26 5.33
N ASN A 13 -16.66 -12.99 5.11
CA ASN A 13 -15.64 -13.17 6.13
C ASN A 13 -14.88 -11.83 6.28
N LYS A 14 -14.89 -11.26 7.49
CA LYS A 14 -14.29 -9.97 7.79
C LYS A 14 -12.78 -10.04 8.08
N ASP A 15 -12.29 -11.24 8.40
CA ASP A 15 -10.90 -11.47 8.80
C ASP A 15 -10.06 -12.11 7.67
N ILE A 16 -10.71 -12.85 6.75
CA ILE A 16 -10.04 -13.51 5.62
C ILE A 16 -10.84 -13.26 4.34
N THR A 17 -10.23 -12.59 3.39
CA THR A 17 -10.80 -12.27 2.08
C THR A 17 -9.82 -12.58 0.96
N THR A 18 -10.06 -12.07 -0.22
CA THR A 18 -9.14 -12.16 -1.37
C THR A 18 -8.88 -10.76 -1.91
N ASP A 19 -7.66 -10.51 -2.35
CA ASP A 19 -7.33 -9.31 -3.11
C ASP A 19 -7.75 -9.48 -4.58
N PHE A 20 -6.82 -9.49 -5.53
CA PHE A 20 -7.11 -9.52 -6.96
C PHE A 20 -7.48 -10.93 -7.46
N ALA A 21 -6.67 -11.92 -7.13
CA ALA A 21 -6.83 -13.30 -7.58
C ALA A 21 -7.46 -14.19 -6.50
N ALA A 22 -8.13 -15.26 -6.90
CA ALA A 22 -8.73 -16.23 -5.99
C ALA A 22 -7.71 -16.89 -5.04
N ALA A 23 -6.46 -17.03 -5.50
CA ALA A 23 -5.34 -17.57 -4.71
C ALA A 23 -4.58 -16.50 -3.91
N LEU A 24 -4.89 -15.22 -4.07
CA LEU A 24 -4.27 -14.11 -3.35
C LEU A 24 -5.10 -13.81 -2.10
N VAL A 25 -4.82 -14.55 -1.04
CA VAL A 25 -5.53 -14.42 0.25
C VAL A 25 -5.10 -13.13 0.94
N GLU A 26 -6.08 -12.41 1.48
CA GLU A 26 -5.88 -11.19 2.28
C GLU A 26 -6.37 -11.44 3.70
N LEU A 27 -5.47 -11.27 4.68
CA LEU A 27 -5.76 -11.37 6.11
C LEU A 27 -6.00 -9.97 6.67
N VAL A 28 -7.07 -9.80 7.43
CA VAL A 28 -7.50 -8.51 7.98
C VAL A 28 -7.63 -8.63 9.49
N THR A 29 -6.84 -7.87 10.23
CA THR A 29 -6.94 -7.81 11.69
C THR A 29 -7.93 -6.73 12.13
N PRO A 30 -8.57 -6.87 13.30
CA PRO A 30 -9.29 -5.77 13.93
C PRO A 30 -8.31 -4.68 14.39
N THR A 31 -8.83 -3.55 14.87
CA THR A 31 -8.03 -2.53 15.55
C THR A 31 -7.59 -3.06 16.90
N ILE A 32 -6.29 -3.06 17.17
CA ILE A 32 -5.66 -3.54 18.41
C ILE A 32 -4.68 -2.47 18.89
N ASP A 33 -4.61 -2.26 20.19
CA ASP A 33 -3.87 -1.18 20.84
C ASP A 33 -2.44 -1.54 21.29
N SER A 34 -2.01 -2.77 21.01
CA SER A 34 -0.65 -3.24 21.31
C SER A 34 -0.03 -3.99 20.15
N ALA A 35 1.26 -3.80 19.94
CA ALA A 35 2.02 -4.47 18.88
C ALA A 35 2.04 -5.99 19.07
N GLU A 36 2.15 -6.46 20.31
CA GLU A 36 2.11 -7.87 20.66
C GLU A 36 0.75 -8.47 20.37
N GLY A 37 -0.34 -7.86 20.84
CA GLY A 37 -1.70 -8.35 20.59
C GLY A 37 -2.04 -8.34 19.10
N LEU A 38 -1.57 -7.36 18.33
CA LEU A 38 -1.74 -7.31 16.88
C LEU A 38 -0.99 -8.47 16.20
N PHE A 39 0.25 -8.73 16.62
CA PHE A 39 1.05 -9.83 16.10
C PHE A 39 0.44 -11.19 16.44
N ASP A 40 0.01 -11.40 17.69
CA ASP A 40 -0.63 -12.64 18.14
C ASP A 40 -1.90 -12.93 17.34
N HIS A 41 -2.75 -11.92 17.13
CA HIS A 41 -3.96 -12.07 16.32
C HIS A 41 -3.65 -12.41 14.85
N LEU A 42 -2.63 -11.77 14.26
CA LEU A 42 -2.18 -12.07 12.90
C LEU A 42 -1.63 -13.49 12.80
N SER A 43 -0.90 -13.96 13.81
CA SER A 43 -0.39 -15.34 13.91
C SER A 43 -1.53 -16.36 13.98
N ASP A 44 -2.57 -16.08 14.77
CA ASP A 44 -3.77 -16.92 14.85
C ASP A 44 -4.48 -17.05 13.48
N LEU A 45 -4.58 -15.96 12.74
CA LEU A 45 -5.14 -15.97 11.36
C LEU A 45 -4.29 -16.85 10.43
N HIS A 46 -2.96 -16.77 10.51
CA HIS A 46 -2.06 -17.62 9.73
C HIS A 46 -2.20 -19.09 10.12
N HIS A 47 -2.28 -19.42 11.40
CA HIS A 47 -2.51 -20.79 11.87
C HIS A 47 -3.84 -21.36 11.32
N PHE A 48 -4.90 -20.56 11.36
CA PHE A 48 -6.20 -20.96 10.80
C PHE A 48 -6.12 -21.17 9.28
N LEU A 49 -5.41 -20.28 8.58
CA LEU A 49 -5.19 -20.39 7.13
C LEU A 49 -4.43 -21.66 6.79
N TYR A 50 -3.29 -21.95 7.45
CA TYR A 50 -2.50 -23.16 7.23
C TYR A 50 -3.31 -24.43 7.48
N ALA A 51 -4.09 -24.48 8.55
CA ALA A 51 -4.97 -25.62 8.85
C ALA A 51 -6.08 -25.83 7.79
N SER A 52 -6.35 -24.81 6.98
CA SER A 52 -7.42 -24.83 5.96
C SER A 52 -6.92 -25.12 4.54
N MET A 53 -5.61 -25.01 4.28
CA MET A 53 -5.03 -25.08 2.92
C MET A 53 -4.78 -26.52 2.44
N GLY A 54 -4.76 -27.52 3.33
CA GLY A 54 -4.39 -28.89 2.97
C GLY A 54 -2.92 -28.98 2.55
N ASP A 55 -2.65 -29.49 1.33
CA ASP A 55 -1.29 -29.65 0.79
C ASP A 55 -0.77 -28.38 0.06
N GLU A 56 -1.54 -27.30 0.01
CA GLU A 56 -1.11 -26.04 -0.61
C GLU A 56 -0.10 -25.31 0.28
N LEU A 57 0.78 -24.52 -0.35
CA LEU A 57 1.79 -23.72 0.34
C LEU A 57 1.46 -22.24 0.19
N LEU A 58 1.68 -21.46 1.25
CA LEU A 58 1.61 -20.02 1.20
C LEU A 58 2.93 -19.45 0.67
N TRP A 59 2.86 -18.70 -0.42
CA TRP A 59 4.00 -17.96 -0.96
C TRP A 59 4.18 -16.65 -0.20
N ASN A 60 5.00 -16.69 0.84
CA ASN A 60 5.22 -15.56 1.74
C ASN A 60 6.29 -14.60 1.20
N PHE A 61 6.00 -13.93 0.09
CA PHE A 61 6.91 -12.99 -0.57
C PHE A 61 6.12 -11.93 -1.35
N SER A 62 6.65 -10.70 -1.41
CA SER A 62 5.95 -9.60 -2.08
C SER A 62 5.86 -9.74 -3.60
N MET A 63 6.91 -10.25 -4.24
CA MET A 63 6.83 -10.56 -5.65
C MET A 63 6.21 -11.96 -5.82
N PRO A 64 5.33 -12.15 -6.82
CA PRO A 64 4.63 -13.42 -6.99
C PRO A 64 5.57 -14.56 -7.38
N CYS A 65 5.12 -15.79 -7.13
CA CYS A 65 5.76 -17.00 -7.65
C CYS A 65 5.69 -17.06 -9.19
N ALA A 66 6.35 -18.04 -9.77
CA ALA A 66 6.31 -18.27 -11.21
C ALA A 66 4.89 -18.54 -11.71
N PHE A 67 4.55 -17.97 -12.88
CA PHE A 67 3.33 -18.26 -13.63
C PHE A 67 3.65 -19.03 -14.90
N GLY A 68 2.79 -19.93 -15.31
CA GLY A 68 2.83 -20.52 -16.64
C GLY A 68 2.39 -19.51 -17.71
N SER A 69 1.24 -18.87 -17.45
CA SER A 69 0.67 -17.84 -18.31
C SER A 69 -0.25 -16.90 -17.52
N GLU A 70 -0.61 -15.76 -18.09
CA GLU A 70 -1.55 -14.82 -17.47
C GLU A 70 -2.95 -15.43 -17.29
N SER A 71 -3.33 -16.40 -18.15
CA SER A 71 -4.62 -17.12 -18.05
C SER A 71 -4.71 -18.02 -16.82
N ASP A 72 -3.60 -18.39 -16.20
CA ASP A 72 -3.57 -19.21 -14.98
C ASP A 72 -4.04 -18.41 -13.74
N ILE A 73 -4.05 -17.09 -13.86
CA ILE A 73 -4.48 -16.18 -12.78
C ILE A 73 -6.00 -16.05 -12.80
N ARG A 74 -6.66 -16.87 -11.96
CA ARG A 74 -8.11 -16.79 -11.77
C ARG A 74 -8.47 -15.57 -10.93
N LEU A 75 -9.35 -14.70 -11.46
CA LEU A 75 -9.87 -13.57 -10.70
C LEU A 75 -10.66 -14.03 -9.47
N ALA A 76 -10.60 -13.25 -8.41
CA ALA A 76 -11.45 -13.47 -7.24
C ALA A 76 -12.93 -13.28 -7.59
N GLU A 77 -13.77 -14.15 -7.04
CA GLU A 77 -15.22 -14.17 -7.22
C GLU A 77 -15.91 -14.01 -5.86
N TYR A 78 -17.03 -13.30 -5.83
CA TYR A 78 -17.72 -12.90 -4.61
C TYR A 78 -19.22 -13.21 -4.64
N GLY A 79 -19.64 -14.14 -5.51
CA GLY A 79 -21.03 -14.49 -5.73
C GLY A 79 -21.81 -13.46 -6.55
N ASN A 80 -23.13 -13.64 -6.64
CA ASN A 80 -24.01 -12.94 -7.59
C ASN A 80 -24.75 -11.73 -7.00
N SER A 81 -24.42 -11.31 -5.76
CA SER A 81 -24.96 -10.08 -5.19
C SER A 81 -24.40 -8.85 -5.91
N ASN A 82 -25.13 -7.72 -5.86
CA ASN A 82 -24.65 -6.47 -6.48
C ASN A 82 -23.24 -6.09 -5.98
N THR A 83 -22.97 -6.25 -4.68
CA THR A 83 -21.64 -5.98 -4.10
C THR A 83 -20.60 -6.96 -4.63
N GLY A 84 -20.93 -8.25 -4.70
CA GLY A 84 -20.03 -9.28 -5.25
C GLY A 84 -19.71 -9.04 -6.72
N MET A 85 -20.73 -8.76 -7.53
CA MET A 85 -20.57 -8.43 -8.95
C MET A 85 -19.73 -7.17 -9.15
N LEU A 86 -19.95 -6.12 -8.36
CA LEU A 86 -19.15 -4.88 -8.43
C LEU A 86 -17.67 -5.15 -8.14
N LYS A 87 -17.36 -5.93 -7.11
CA LYS A 87 -15.98 -6.33 -6.77
C LYS A 87 -15.34 -7.16 -7.90
N HIS A 88 -16.08 -8.04 -8.54
CA HIS A 88 -15.59 -8.86 -9.65
C HIS A 88 -15.35 -8.03 -10.92
N ILE A 89 -16.32 -7.17 -11.31
CA ILE A 89 -16.18 -6.27 -12.48
C ILE A 89 -15.00 -5.31 -12.29
N TYR A 90 -14.81 -4.79 -11.09
CA TYR A 90 -13.64 -3.97 -10.77
C TYR A 90 -12.33 -4.69 -11.09
N ARG A 91 -12.19 -5.97 -10.70
CA ARG A 91 -11.01 -6.80 -10.97
C ARG A 91 -10.85 -7.15 -12.45
N LYS A 92 -11.96 -7.40 -13.16
CA LYS A 92 -11.95 -7.51 -14.63
C LYS A 92 -11.36 -6.26 -15.26
N GLY A 93 -11.78 -5.08 -14.79
CA GLY A 93 -11.25 -3.81 -15.25
C GLY A 93 -9.77 -3.60 -14.92
N LEU A 94 -9.28 -4.03 -13.75
CA LEU A 94 -7.86 -3.99 -13.41
C LEU A 94 -7.04 -4.90 -14.35
N ARG A 95 -7.52 -6.12 -14.62
CA ARG A 95 -6.92 -7.04 -15.61
C ARG A 95 -6.80 -6.38 -16.99
N LEU A 96 -7.90 -5.78 -17.43
CA LEU A 96 -8.00 -5.16 -18.76
C LEU A 96 -7.06 -3.96 -18.92
N ARG A 97 -6.89 -3.16 -17.85
CA ARG A 97 -6.10 -1.91 -17.84
C ARG A 97 -4.60 -2.14 -17.66
N TYR A 98 -4.24 -3.08 -16.80
CA TYR A 98 -2.88 -3.22 -16.26
C TYR A 98 -2.30 -4.64 -16.44
N GLY A 99 -3.12 -5.60 -16.86
CA GLY A 99 -2.75 -7.02 -16.87
C GLY A 99 -2.93 -7.68 -15.49
N SER A 100 -3.10 -8.99 -15.48
CA SER A 100 -3.30 -9.75 -14.23
C SER A 100 -2.03 -9.88 -13.41
N ILE A 101 -0.88 -10.06 -14.08
CA ILE A 101 0.40 -10.35 -13.43
C ILE A 101 0.81 -9.20 -12.51
N MET A 102 0.66 -7.95 -12.96
CA MET A 102 0.97 -6.77 -12.15
C MET A 102 0.16 -6.70 -10.84
N GLN A 103 -1.05 -7.27 -10.83
CA GLN A 103 -1.93 -7.27 -9.67
C GLN A 103 -1.62 -8.39 -8.65
N CYS A 104 -0.69 -9.30 -8.99
CA CYS A 104 -0.36 -10.44 -8.12
C CYS A 104 0.75 -10.15 -7.12
N VAL A 105 1.20 -8.91 -6.98
CA VAL A 105 2.13 -8.51 -5.93
C VAL A 105 1.42 -8.42 -4.58
N SER A 106 2.11 -8.80 -3.52
CA SER A 106 1.61 -8.76 -2.14
C SER A 106 2.35 -7.71 -1.32
N GLY A 107 1.70 -7.18 -0.31
CA GLY A 107 2.31 -6.25 0.62
C GLY A 107 1.55 -6.19 1.93
N ILE A 108 2.12 -5.53 2.92
CA ILE A 108 1.48 -5.29 4.19
C ILE A 108 0.86 -3.89 4.17
N HIS A 109 -0.42 -3.80 4.52
CA HIS A 109 -1.08 -2.54 4.81
C HIS A 109 -1.11 -2.35 6.32
N PHE A 110 -0.62 -1.21 6.79
CA PHE A 110 -0.61 -0.87 8.20
C PHE A 110 -1.54 0.31 8.44
N ASN A 111 -2.66 0.05 9.14
CA ASN A 111 -3.62 1.07 9.52
C ASN A 111 -3.21 1.67 10.87
N PHE A 112 -3.12 3.00 10.95
CA PHE A 112 -2.72 3.72 12.16
C PHE A 112 -3.73 4.79 12.51
N SER A 113 -4.19 4.76 13.75
CA SER A 113 -5.06 5.78 14.33
C SER A 113 -4.55 6.22 15.71
N VAL A 114 -4.93 7.41 16.10
CA VAL A 114 -4.58 7.99 17.42
C VAL A 114 -5.82 7.96 18.30
N SER A 115 -5.66 7.51 19.54
CA SER A 115 -6.77 7.42 20.47
C SER A 115 -7.33 8.81 20.84
N PRO A 116 -8.60 8.92 21.26
CA PRO A 116 -9.16 10.18 21.71
C PRO A 116 -8.38 10.80 22.90
N GLU A 117 -7.81 9.95 23.76
CA GLU A 117 -6.96 10.35 24.89
C GLU A 117 -5.68 11.00 24.40
N SER A 118 -5.00 10.37 23.46
CA SER A 118 -3.76 10.89 22.87
C SER A 118 -4.02 12.21 22.11
N TRP A 119 -5.14 12.33 21.41
CA TRP A 119 -5.52 13.61 20.79
C TRP A 119 -5.70 14.72 21.82
N ARG A 120 -6.32 14.42 22.99
CA ARG A 120 -6.46 15.39 24.08
C ARG A 120 -5.13 15.75 24.73
N ALA A 121 -4.15 14.86 24.73
CA ALA A 121 -2.79 15.16 25.18
C ALA A 121 -2.04 16.10 24.21
N ILE A 122 -2.32 16.01 22.91
CA ILE A 122 -1.73 16.89 21.89
C ILE A 122 -2.41 18.28 21.88
N SER A 123 -3.74 18.32 22.12
CA SER A 123 -4.54 19.55 22.12
C SER A 123 -5.72 19.38 23.07
N SER A 124 -5.92 20.32 24.00
CA SER A 124 -6.97 20.24 25.03
C SER A 124 -8.40 20.09 24.45
N SER A 125 -8.65 20.56 23.24
CA SER A 125 -9.93 20.43 22.54
C SER A 125 -9.71 20.26 21.03
N PRO A 126 -9.31 19.06 20.58
CA PRO A 126 -8.99 18.84 19.17
C PRO A 126 -10.26 18.86 18.31
N SER A 127 -10.37 19.85 17.42
CA SER A 127 -11.41 19.86 16.38
C SER A 127 -11.08 18.84 15.28
N GLN A 128 -12.08 18.40 14.51
CA GLN A 128 -11.84 17.52 13.37
C GLN A 128 -10.87 18.18 12.34
N ALA A 129 -10.98 19.49 12.13
CA ALA A 129 -10.05 20.20 11.25
C ALA A 129 -8.59 20.16 11.75
N PHE A 130 -8.37 20.23 13.07
CA PHE A 130 -7.05 20.04 13.67
C PHE A 130 -6.53 18.61 13.45
N ILE A 131 -7.37 17.59 13.67
CA ILE A 131 -7.05 16.17 13.45
C ILE A 131 -6.71 15.93 11.98
N ASP A 132 -7.50 16.46 11.04
CA ASP A 132 -7.25 16.35 9.59
C ASP A 132 -5.91 16.97 9.21
N ALA A 133 -5.61 18.17 9.72
CA ALA A 133 -4.35 18.85 9.45
C ALA A 133 -3.14 18.04 9.97
N LYS A 134 -3.26 17.43 11.15
CA LYS A 134 -2.23 16.57 11.75
C LYS A 134 -2.03 15.28 10.93
N TYR A 135 -3.09 14.59 10.52
CA TYR A 135 -2.97 13.40 9.68
C TYR A 135 -2.41 13.72 8.29
N LEU A 136 -2.80 14.84 7.67
CA LEU A 136 -2.19 15.29 6.42
C LEU A 136 -0.71 15.63 6.60
N GLY A 137 -0.35 16.23 7.74
CA GLY A 137 1.05 16.44 8.14
C GLY A 137 1.83 15.14 8.23
N LEU A 138 1.27 14.14 8.93
CA LEU A 138 1.82 12.80 9.02
C LEU A 138 2.06 12.20 7.63
N ILE A 139 1.05 12.25 6.74
CA ILE A 139 1.16 11.70 5.37
C ILE A 139 2.32 12.37 4.62
N ARG A 140 2.45 13.70 4.68
CA ARG A 140 3.56 14.43 4.04
C ARG A 140 4.92 14.01 4.60
N ASN A 141 5.03 13.88 5.93
CA ASN A 141 6.27 13.46 6.58
C ASN A 141 6.63 12.00 6.27
N VAL A 142 5.64 11.11 6.15
CA VAL A 142 5.87 9.74 5.66
C VAL A 142 6.40 9.76 4.23
N LYS A 143 5.83 10.57 3.33
CA LYS A 143 6.32 10.67 1.94
C LYS A 143 7.76 11.18 1.88
N ARG A 144 8.13 12.16 2.70
CA ARG A 144 9.50 12.70 2.83
C ARG A 144 10.51 11.67 3.34
N ASN A 145 10.07 10.83 4.28
CA ASN A 145 10.91 9.86 4.97
C ASN A 145 10.63 8.41 4.55
N PHE A 146 9.96 8.20 3.40
CA PHE A 146 9.67 6.85 2.92
C PHE A 146 10.93 6.03 2.62
N TRP A 147 12.06 6.69 2.37
CA TRP A 147 13.38 6.09 2.26
C TRP A 147 13.70 5.19 3.47
N PHE A 148 13.32 5.61 4.68
CA PHE A 148 13.53 4.85 5.91
C PHE A 148 12.71 3.55 5.91
N LEU A 149 11.45 3.61 5.48
CA LEU A 149 10.62 2.42 5.35
C LEU A 149 11.14 1.46 4.28
N LEU A 150 11.61 1.96 3.15
CA LEU A 150 12.25 1.12 2.12
C LEU A 150 13.54 0.46 2.63
N GLU A 151 14.31 1.14 3.45
CA GLU A 151 15.53 0.59 4.03
C GLU A 151 15.24 -0.55 5.02
N HIS A 152 14.19 -0.40 5.86
CA HIS A 152 13.89 -1.35 6.94
C HIS A 152 12.90 -2.44 6.54
N PHE A 153 11.99 -2.16 5.63
CA PHE A 153 10.89 -3.03 5.22
C PHE A 153 10.94 -3.45 3.74
N GLY A 154 11.87 -2.95 2.95
CA GLY A 154 12.07 -3.43 1.58
C GLY A 154 12.67 -4.83 1.60
N ALA A 155 11.97 -5.80 1.04
CA ALA A 155 12.32 -7.23 1.08
C ALA A 155 12.04 -7.94 -0.25
N SER A 156 11.98 -7.21 -1.38
CA SER A 156 11.66 -7.80 -2.67
C SER A 156 12.63 -7.37 -3.79
N PRO A 157 13.95 -7.66 -3.67
CA PRO A 157 14.94 -7.30 -4.69
C PRO A 157 14.99 -8.26 -5.88
N ILE A 158 14.19 -9.32 -5.88
CA ILE A 158 14.17 -10.42 -6.87
C ILE A 158 12.74 -10.66 -7.37
N ALA A 159 12.59 -11.03 -8.64
CA ALA A 159 11.33 -11.43 -9.23
C ALA A 159 11.55 -12.57 -10.22
N ASN A 160 10.57 -13.47 -10.36
CA ASN A 160 10.60 -14.47 -11.39
C ASN A 160 10.45 -13.85 -12.80
N LYS A 161 11.09 -14.38 -13.82
CA LYS A 161 11.03 -13.89 -15.20
C LYS A 161 9.59 -13.81 -15.73
N SER A 162 8.72 -14.74 -15.31
CA SER A 162 7.31 -14.74 -15.71
C SER A 162 6.54 -13.50 -15.26
N TYR A 163 6.99 -12.80 -14.22
CA TYR A 163 6.40 -11.55 -13.79
C TYR A 163 6.66 -10.39 -14.75
N LEU A 164 7.83 -10.36 -15.39
CA LEU A 164 8.22 -9.25 -16.26
C LEU A 164 7.72 -9.43 -17.70
N LEU A 165 7.55 -10.67 -18.13
CA LEU A 165 7.23 -10.99 -19.54
C LEU A 165 8.21 -10.26 -20.50
N ASP A 166 7.65 -9.56 -21.50
CA ASP A 166 8.43 -8.80 -22.49
C ASP A 166 8.66 -7.32 -22.08
N ARG A 167 8.43 -6.95 -20.82
CA ARG A 167 8.67 -5.58 -20.36
C ARG A 167 10.16 -5.28 -20.30
N SER A 168 10.55 -4.11 -20.79
CA SER A 168 11.93 -3.62 -20.66
C SER A 168 12.29 -3.42 -19.19
N HIS A 169 13.48 -3.88 -18.80
CA HIS A 169 13.99 -3.77 -17.43
C HIS A 169 15.52 -3.71 -17.39
N ALA A 170 16.06 -3.20 -16.27
CA ALA A 170 17.51 -3.18 -16.00
C ALA A 170 17.94 -4.27 -15.02
N LEU A 171 17.10 -5.31 -14.78
CA LEU A 171 17.38 -6.38 -13.83
C LEU A 171 18.41 -7.35 -14.40
N GLU A 172 19.26 -7.87 -13.54
CA GLU A 172 20.27 -8.88 -13.82
C GLU A 172 19.70 -10.29 -13.64
N GLN A 173 20.26 -11.27 -14.34
CA GLN A 173 19.82 -12.64 -14.19
C GLN A 173 20.35 -13.26 -12.89
N TYR A 174 19.47 -13.96 -12.16
CA TYR A 174 19.79 -14.77 -10.99
C TYR A 174 19.32 -16.21 -11.21
N GLY A 175 20.25 -17.15 -11.30
CA GLY A 175 19.91 -18.52 -11.67
C GLY A 175 19.28 -18.63 -13.07
N GLU A 176 18.39 -19.61 -13.27
CA GLU A 176 17.77 -19.87 -14.58
C GLU A 176 16.45 -19.11 -14.78
N THR A 177 15.71 -18.89 -13.69
CA THR A 177 14.31 -18.44 -13.74
C THR A 177 14.04 -17.05 -13.16
N ASP A 178 15.02 -16.47 -12.46
CA ASP A 178 14.78 -15.25 -11.71
C ASP A 178 15.65 -14.09 -12.19
N LEU A 179 15.18 -12.90 -11.90
CA LEU A 179 15.82 -11.62 -12.18
C LEU A 179 15.90 -10.81 -10.89
N PHE A 180 17.00 -10.10 -10.67
CA PHE A 180 17.19 -9.32 -9.47
C PHE A 180 17.89 -7.99 -9.76
N LEU A 181 17.84 -7.10 -8.80
CA LEU A 181 18.65 -5.89 -8.81
C LEU A 181 19.51 -5.88 -7.53
N PRO A 182 20.85 -5.99 -7.62
CA PRO A 182 21.72 -6.31 -6.48
C PRO A 182 21.62 -5.38 -5.28
N SER A 183 21.34 -4.09 -5.53
CA SER A 183 21.22 -3.08 -4.49
C SER A 183 19.80 -2.61 -4.23
N ALA A 184 18.79 -3.25 -4.81
CA ALA A 184 17.40 -2.88 -4.63
C ALA A 184 16.90 -3.20 -3.22
N THR A 185 15.94 -2.41 -2.76
CA THR A 185 15.16 -2.71 -1.57
C THR A 185 13.86 -3.42 -1.92
N SER A 186 13.14 -2.93 -2.94
CA SER A 186 11.79 -3.40 -3.24
C SER A 186 11.43 -3.24 -4.72
N LEU A 187 11.49 -4.31 -5.51
CA LEU A 187 10.98 -4.29 -6.90
C LEU A 187 9.47 -4.08 -6.94
N ARG A 188 8.73 -4.49 -5.89
CA ARG A 188 7.31 -4.21 -5.77
C ARG A 188 7.00 -2.71 -5.83
N MET A 189 7.87 -1.88 -5.25
CA MET A 189 7.71 -0.42 -5.22
C MET A 189 8.39 0.29 -6.40
N SER A 190 9.01 -0.43 -7.33
CA SER A 190 9.66 0.09 -8.53
C SER A 190 8.68 0.32 -9.69
N GLU A 191 9.18 0.85 -10.79
CA GLU A 191 8.40 1.03 -12.03
C GLU A 191 7.92 -0.29 -12.65
N VAL A 192 8.63 -1.40 -12.38
CA VAL A 192 8.16 -2.74 -12.81
C VAL A 192 7.12 -3.33 -11.87
N GLY A 193 6.92 -2.75 -10.70
CA GLY A 193 5.99 -3.19 -9.66
C GLY A 193 4.58 -2.61 -9.80
N TYR A 194 3.94 -2.41 -8.66
CA TYR A 194 2.56 -1.99 -8.54
C TYR A 194 2.39 -0.46 -8.66
N GLN A 195 2.40 0.05 -9.89
CA GLN A 195 2.29 1.48 -10.20
C GLN A 195 1.40 1.79 -11.41
N SER A 196 0.90 3.02 -11.47
CA SER A 196 0.15 3.55 -12.62
C SER A 196 0.62 4.97 -12.95
N ALA A 197 1.36 5.11 -14.05
CA ALA A 197 1.91 6.41 -14.48
C ALA A 197 0.83 7.47 -14.72
N ILE A 198 -0.36 7.07 -15.24
CA ILE A 198 -1.45 8.03 -15.49
C ILE A 198 -1.99 8.64 -14.19
N GLN A 199 -1.94 7.93 -13.06
CA GLN A 199 -2.41 8.46 -11.79
C GLN A 199 -1.51 9.59 -11.25
N ASN A 200 -0.26 9.66 -11.68
CA ASN A 200 0.63 10.78 -11.35
C ASN A 200 0.10 12.13 -11.85
N THR A 201 -0.73 12.13 -12.91
CA THR A 201 -1.37 13.36 -13.45
C THR A 201 -2.42 13.95 -12.51
N LEU A 202 -2.88 13.21 -11.49
CA LEU A 202 -3.82 13.71 -10.50
C LEU A 202 -3.21 14.78 -9.58
N GLY A 203 -1.89 14.84 -9.47
CA GLY A 203 -1.16 15.90 -8.76
C GLY A 203 -1.42 15.93 -7.24
N ILE A 204 -1.61 14.79 -6.62
CA ILE A 204 -1.94 14.67 -5.18
C ILE A 204 -0.72 15.02 -4.33
N ARG A 205 -0.87 16.01 -3.43
CA ARG A 205 0.20 16.52 -2.54
C ARG A 205 -0.10 16.38 -1.05
N TYR A 206 -1.33 16.10 -0.68
CA TYR A 206 -1.79 16.01 0.73
C TYR A 206 -1.58 17.31 1.53
N ASN A 207 -1.64 18.46 0.86
CA ASN A 207 -1.56 19.76 1.53
C ASN A 207 -2.89 20.15 2.16
N ASP A 208 -3.99 19.76 1.52
CA ASP A 208 -5.35 20.03 1.96
C ASP A 208 -6.25 18.83 1.69
N LEU A 209 -7.20 18.55 2.60
CA LEU A 209 -8.12 17.41 2.47
C LEU A 209 -9.10 17.60 1.32
N GLY A 210 -9.59 18.81 1.11
CA GLY A 210 -10.51 19.13 0.01
C GLY A 210 -9.83 18.98 -1.35
N GLU A 211 -8.57 19.43 -1.47
CA GLU A 211 -7.77 19.23 -2.70
C GLU A 211 -7.57 17.74 -2.99
N PHE A 212 -7.22 16.94 -1.96
CA PHE A 212 -7.09 15.48 -2.09
C PHE A 212 -8.39 14.84 -2.59
N ILE A 213 -9.52 15.12 -1.91
CA ILE A 213 -10.84 14.60 -2.29
C ILE A 213 -11.19 14.99 -3.72
N ASN A 214 -10.99 16.25 -4.09
CA ASN A 214 -11.29 16.75 -5.42
C ASN A 214 -10.39 16.09 -6.49
N ALA A 215 -9.12 15.82 -6.19
CA ALA A 215 -8.22 15.12 -7.11
C ALA A 215 -8.70 13.68 -7.37
N VAL A 216 -9.09 12.95 -6.33
CA VAL A 216 -9.64 11.58 -6.45
C VAL A 216 -10.94 11.59 -7.26
N VAL A 217 -11.85 12.50 -6.96
CA VAL A 217 -13.13 12.63 -7.69
C VAL A 217 -12.88 13.00 -9.16
N ARG A 218 -11.92 13.89 -9.47
CA ARG A 218 -11.51 14.16 -10.85
C ARG A 218 -11.00 12.88 -11.53
N GLY A 219 -10.17 12.07 -10.84
CA GLY A 219 -9.66 10.82 -11.38
C GLY A 219 -10.76 9.86 -11.84
N ILE A 220 -11.87 9.77 -11.10
CA ILE A 220 -13.03 8.97 -11.49
C ILE A 220 -13.77 9.56 -12.68
N ASN A 221 -13.94 10.90 -12.70
CA ASN A 221 -14.80 11.59 -13.67
C ASN A 221 -14.04 12.00 -14.95
N THR A 222 -12.71 11.88 -15.00
CA THR A 222 -11.90 12.21 -16.18
C THR A 222 -11.66 10.95 -16.99
N PRO A 223 -12.31 10.80 -18.16
CA PRO A 223 -12.05 9.68 -19.06
C PRO A 223 -10.59 9.68 -19.53
N TYR A 224 -10.01 8.48 -19.63
CA TYR A 224 -8.70 8.27 -20.22
C TYR A 224 -8.86 7.49 -21.52
N ASP A 225 -8.38 8.03 -22.64
CA ASP A 225 -8.66 7.49 -23.96
C ASP A 225 -8.25 6.02 -24.14
N LYS A 226 -7.13 5.62 -23.54
CA LYS A 226 -6.71 4.21 -23.54
C LYS A 226 -7.75 3.32 -22.86
N PHE A 227 -8.31 3.74 -21.72
CA PHE A 227 -9.31 2.95 -21.00
C PHE A 227 -10.70 3.02 -21.66
N LYS A 228 -11.00 4.14 -22.33
CA LYS A 228 -12.21 4.28 -23.14
C LYS A 228 -12.19 3.35 -24.34
N ALA A 229 -11.04 3.21 -25.00
CA ALA A 229 -10.86 2.31 -26.16
C ALA A 229 -11.05 0.83 -25.81
N LEU A 230 -10.83 0.43 -24.54
CA LEU A 230 -11.09 -0.93 -24.07
C LEU A 230 -12.59 -1.29 -24.02
N GLY A 231 -13.50 -0.30 -23.96
CA GLY A 231 -14.94 -0.51 -23.82
C GLY A 231 -15.38 -0.81 -22.38
N LEU A 232 -16.64 -0.51 -22.07
CA LEU A 232 -17.25 -0.83 -20.77
C LEU A 232 -17.85 -2.23 -20.73
N LEU A 233 -18.23 -2.74 -21.91
CA LEU A 233 -18.83 -4.06 -22.11
C LEU A 233 -17.91 -4.90 -23.02
N ASP A 234 -17.92 -6.20 -22.79
CA ASP A 234 -17.27 -7.17 -23.67
C ASP A 234 -18.13 -7.46 -24.91
N GLU A 235 -17.65 -8.33 -25.82
CA GLU A 235 -18.34 -8.72 -27.06
C GLU A 235 -19.71 -9.38 -26.81
N GLN A 236 -19.92 -9.95 -25.63
CA GLN A 236 -21.16 -10.56 -25.19
C GLN A 236 -22.09 -9.57 -24.46
N GLY A 237 -21.72 -8.28 -24.37
CA GLY A 237 -22.48 -7.24 -23.68
C GLY A 237 -22.37 -7.28 -22.16
N MET A 238 -21.42 -8.03 -21.61
CA MET A 238 -21.23 -8.14 -20.15
C MET A 238 -20.25 -7.06 -19.65
N PRO A 239 -20.48 -6.47 -18.47
CA PRO A 239 -19.57 -5.47 -17.90
C PRO A 239 -18.15 -6.01 -17.71
N GLN A 240 -17.15 -5.27 -18.18
CA GLN A 240 -15.74 -5.62 -18.04
C GLN A 240 -14.90 -4.57 -17.33
N GLN A 241 -15.39 -3.35 -17.16
CA GLN A 241 -14.85 -2.33 -16.26
C GLN A 241 -15.98 -1.41 -15.77
N ILE A 242 -15.75 -0.76 -14.62
CA ILE A 242 -16.80 0.06 -13.96
C ILE A 242 -16.96 1.41 -14.68
N SER A 243 -15.85 2.02 -15.11
CA SER A 243 -15.85 3.30 -15.82
C SER A 243 -14.66 3.38 -16.77
N ALA A 244 -14.60 4.40 -17.62
CA ALA A 244 -13.42 4.72 -18.44
C ALA A 244 -12.56 5.83 -17.80
N GLY A 245 -12.80 6.20 -16.57
CA GLY A 245 -12.03 7.21 -15.83
C GLY A 245 -10.60 6.76 -15.55
N ILE A 246 -9.71 7.70 -15.21
CA ILE A 246 -8.35 7.41 -14.73
C ILE A 246 -8.41 6.41 -13.56
N LEU A 247 -9.40 6.54 -12.69
CA LEU A 247 -9.74 5.59 -11.63
C LEU A 247 -11.12 4.99 -11.92
N GLN A 248 -11.30 3.68 -11.75
CA GLN A 248 -12.62 3.05 -11.80
C GLN A 248 -13.43 3.39 -10.54
N ILE A 249 -12.73 3.31 -9.40
CA ILE A 249 -13.25 3.62 -8.07
C ILE A 249 -12.16 4.33 -7.25
N GLU A 250 -12.55 4.99 -6.17
CA GLU A 250 -11.62 5.75 -5.31
C GLU A 250 -10.51 4.88 -4.70
N ASN A 251 -10.82 3.60 -4.44
CA ASN A 251 -9.87 2.64 -3.89
C ASN A 251 -8.78 2.21 -4.89
N GLU A 252 -8.92 2.51 -6.17
CA GLU A 252 -7.90 2.21 -7.20
C GLU A 252 -6.68 3.15 -7.13
N LEU A 253 -6.73 4.22 -6.34
CA LEU A 253 -5.59 5.12 -6.21
C LEU A 253 -4.35 4.37 -5.68
N TYR A 254 -3.29 4.31 -6.49
CA TYR A 254 -1.99 3.77 -6.09
C TYR A 254 -1.18 4.86 -5.38
N ASP A 255 -1.05 4.74 -4.07
CA ASP A 255 -0.15 5.57 -3.27
C ASP A 255 0.37 4.75 -2.08
N ILE A 256 1.52 5.15 -1.56
CA ILE A 256 2.18 4.49 -0.42
C ILE A 256 1.45 4.71 0.90
N ILE A 257 0.63 5.75 0.99
CA ILE A 257 -0.15 6.09 2.18
C ILE A 257 -1.40 6.88 1.79
N ARG A 258 -2.51 6.64 2.47
CA ARG A 258 -3.80 7.29 2.20
C ARG A 258 -4.54 7.66 3.48
N PRO A 259 -5.27 8.79 3.50
CA PRO A 259 -6.24 9.09 4.57
C PRO A 259 -7.48 8.20 4.40
N LYS A 260 -8.02 7.75 5.52
CA LYS A 260 -9.16 6.83 5.56
C LYS A 260 -10.20 7.27 6.60
N ARG A 261 -11.42 6.82 6.36
CA ARG A 261 -12.56 6.92 7.29
C ARG A 261 -13.43 5.68 7.20
N THR A 262 -13.79 5.10 8.34
CA THR A 262 -14.74 3.98 8.39
C THR A 262 -16.16 4.44 8.05
N GLY A 263 -16.94 3.53 7.45
CA GLY A 263 -18.33 3.79 7.11
C GLY A 263 -18.98 2.57 6.47
N ALA A 264 -20.26 2.71 6.13
CA ALA A 264 -20.98 1.63 5.44
C ALA A 264 -20.28 1.27 4.12
N SER A 265 -20.23 0.00 3.76
CA SER A 265 -19.58 -0.52 2.55
C SER A 265 -20.14 0.08 1.24
N THR A 266 -21.33 0.65 1.29
CA THR A 266 -21.98 1.36 0.18
C THR A 266 -21.62 2.84 0.10
N SER A 267 -20.93 3.39 1.11
CA SER A 267 -20.54 4.79 1.13
C SER A 267 -19.25 5.00 0.35
N ARG A 268 -19.20 6.09 -0.43
CA ARG A 268 -17.95 6.50 -1.11
C ARG A 268 -16.95 7.05 -0.10
N PRO A 269 -15.69 6.62 -0.12
CA PRO A 269 -14.64 7.14 0.78
C PRO A 269 -14.52 8.67 0.77
N SER A 270 -14.57 9.31 -0.39
CA SER A 270 -14.53 10.78 -0.53
C SER A 270 -15.68 11.48 0.21
N ASN A 271 -16.89 10.89 0.20
CA ASN A 271 -18.03 11.44 0.91
C ASN A 271 -17.87 11.29 2.43
N LEU A 272 -17.31 10.17 2.89
CA LEU A 272 -17.02 9.96 4.32
C LEU A 272 -15.97 10.94 4.81
N LEU A 273 -14.87 11.11 4.06
CA LEU A 273 -13.82 12.08 4.37
C LEU A 273 -14.34 13.52 4.36
N ARG A 274 -15.19 13.89 3.38
CA ARG A 274 -15.76 15.24 3.30
C ARG A 274 -16.69 15.56 4.47
N ARG A 275 -17.48 14.59 4.94
CA ARG A 275 -18.47 14.78 6.00
C ARG A 275 -17.88 14.68 7.39
N HIS A 276 -16.91 13.82 7.59
CA HIS A 276 -16.47 13.39 8.90
C HIS A 276 -14.97 13.56 9.14
N GLY A 277 -14.20 13.98 8.12
CA GLY A 277 -12.75 14.10 8.19
C GLY A 277 -12.02 12.76 8.25
N ILE A 278 -10.72 12.82 8.54
CA ILE A 278 -9.82 11.65 8.60
C ILE A 278 -9.98 10.98 9.98
N GLU A 279 -10.06 9.67 9.99
CA GLU A 279 -10.10 8.85 11.20
C GLU A 279 -8.79 8.10 11.43
N TYR A 280 -8.19 7.59 10.35
CA TYR A 280 -6.92 6.87 10.38
C TYR A 280 -6.19 7.03 9.04
N ILE A 281 -4.95 6.59 9.02
CA ILE A 281 -4.17 6.47 7.77
C ILE A 281 -3.91 5.00 7.46
N GLU A 282 -3.77 4.70 6.18
CA GLU A 282 -3.41 3.38 5.66
C GLU A 282 -2.04 3.49 4.97
N LEU A 283 -1.00 2.98 5.62
CA LEU A 283 0.33 2.82 5.03
C LEU A 283 0.36 1.54 4.19
N ARG A 284 0.83 1.60 2.94
CA ARG A 284 0.71 0.53 1.95
C ARG A 284 2.03 0.08 1.33
N GLY A 285 3.09 0.81 1.59
CA GLY A 285 4.39 0.63 0.93
C GLY A 285 5.32 -0.39 1.60
N LEU A 286 4.80 -1.32 2.43
CA LEU A 286 5.62 -2.30 3.15
C LEU A 286 5.64 -3.64 2.42
N ASP A 287 6.83 -4.22 2.25
CA ASP A 287 6.97 -5.56 1.72
C ASP A 287 6.68 -6.62 2.79
N VAL A 288 6.25 -7.79 2.32
CA VAL A 288 6.19 -9.01 3.14
C VAL A 288 7.61 -9.50 3.39
N ASN A 289 7.97 -9.69 4.65
CA ASN A 289 9.26 -10.26 5.01
C ASN A 289 9.23 -11.78 4.85
N PRO A 290 9.95 -12.36 3.88
CA PRO A 290 9.87 -13.80 3.59
C PRO A 290 10.49 -14.70 4.67
N PHE A 291 11.22 -14.12 5.63
CA PHE A 291 11.87 -14.84 6.72
C PHE A 291 11.00 -14.94 7.99
N ILE A 292 9.81 -14.35 7.98
CA ILE A 292 8.85 -14.34 9.08
C ILE A 292 7.54 -14.91 8.55
N PRO A 293 6.97 -15.97 9.15
CA PRO A 293 5.74 -16.60 8.66
C PRO A 293 4.57 -15.63 8.48
N GLU A 294 4.42 -14.67 9.39
CA GLU A 294 3.38 -13.62 9.34
C GLU A 294 3.74 -12.46 8.40
N GLY A 295 4.94 -12.46 7.82
CA GLY A 295 5.44 -11.41 6.95
C GLY A 295 5.92 -10.15 7.67
N ILE A 296 5.69 -10.02 8.97
CA ILE A 296 6.09 -8.89 9.83
C ILE A 296 6.28 -9.39 11.27
N SER A 297 7.15 -8.75 12.06
CA SER A 297 7.34 -9.07 13.48
C SER A 297 6.71 -8.01 14.40
N ALA A 298 6.49 -8.36 15.68
CA ALA A 298 6.06 -7.40 16.71
C ALA A 298 7.05 -6.22 16.84
N THR A 299 8.35 -6.46 16.70
CA THR A 299 9.37 -5.41 16.69
C THR A 299 9.19 -4.46 15.49
N ASN A 300 8.88 -4.99 14.31
CA ASN A 300 8.58 -4.17 13.15
C ASN A 300 7.32 -3.31 13.35
N ILE A 301 6.29 -3.86 13.98
CA ILE A 301 5.06 -3.12 14.32
C ILE A 301 5.37 -1.95 15.26
N LYS A 302 6.17 -2.18 16.31
CA LYS A 302 6.62 -1.10 17.23
C LYS A 302 7.44 -0.02 16.51
N LEU A 303 8.29 -0.41 15.58
CA LEU A 303 9.06 0.56 14.78
C LEU A 303 8.14 1.40 13.89
N LEU A 304 7.10 0.80 13.30
CA LEU A 304 6.09 1.53 12.53
C LEU A 304 5.30 2.51 13.38
N ASP A 305 4.86 2.10 14.58
CA ASP A 305 4.18 3.00 15.52
C ASP A 305 5.07 4.19 15.88
N LEU A 306 6.33 3.94 16.23
CA LEU A 306 7.30 4.99 16.56
C LEU A 306 7.52 5.95 15.39
N PHE A 307 7.71 5.40 14.16
CA PHE A 307 7.88 6.17 12.94
C PHE A 307 6.65 7.05 12.62
N LEU A 308 5.45 6.48 12.74
CA LEU A 308 4.21 7.19 12.45
C LEU A 308 3.90 8.25 13.52
N MET A 309 4.19 7.97 14.79
CA MET A 309 4.10 8.97 15.86
C MET A 309 5.08 10.13 15.65
N HIS A 310 6.34 9.83 15.29
CA HIS A 310 7.31 10.86 14.91
C HIS A 310 6.78 11.71 13.75
N ALA A 311 6.28 11.06 12.69
CA ALA A 311 5.70 11.76 11.53
C ALA A 311 4.49 12.63 11.89
N LEU A 312 3.69 12.25 12.89
CA LEU A 312 2.50 12.97 13.35
C LEU A 312 2.85 14.24 14.12
N ILE A 313 3.85 14.15 15.03
CA ILE A 313 4.19 15.26 15.93
C ILE A 313 5.19 16.24 15.33
N SER A 314 5.97 15.81 14.33
CA SER A 314 6.97 16.65 13.66
C SER A 314 6.29 17.73 12.81
N ASP A 315 6.98 18.87 12.66
CA ASP A 315 6.56 19.91 11.74
C ASP A 315 6.44 19.38 10.32
N SER A 316 5.38 19.82 9.63
CA SER A 316 5.11 19.35 8.28
C SER A 316 4.64 20.50 7.38
N PRO A 317 5.57 21.26 6.80
CA PRO A 317 5.22 22.28 5.80
C PRO A 317 4.55 21.66 4.58
N TYR A 318 3.85 22.48 3.81
CA TYR A 318 3.22 22.05 2.57
C TYR A 318 4.28 21.58 1.55
N ILE A 319 3.97 20.51 0.83
CA ILE A 319 4.83 19.99 -0.23
C ILE A 319 4.71 20.89 -1.47
N SER A 320 5.83 21.43 -1.93
CA SER A 320 5.94 22.19 -3.19
C SER A 320 6.03 21.26 -4.40
N GLU A 321 5.90 21.83 -5.60
CA GLU A 321 6.09 21.06 -6.85
C GLU A 321 7.53 20.54 -6.99
N GLN A 322 8.50 21.35 -6.59
CA GLN A 322 9.90 20.93 -6.60
C GLN A 322 10.16 19.78 -5.61
N GLU A 323 9.59 19.86 -4.41
CA GLU A 323 9.76 18.82 -3.40
C GLU A 323 9.12 17.48 -3.81
N ILE A 324 8.01 17.50 -4.59
CA ILE A 324 7.45 16.25 -5.17
C ILE A 324 8.48 15.54 -6.05
N ILE A 325 9.23 16.29 -6.85
CA ILE A 325 10.27 15.73 -7.71
C ILE A 325 11.36 15.09 -6.85
N GLU A 326 11.80 15.80 -5.79
CA GLU A 326 12.79 15.28 -4.84
C GLU A 326 12.32 13.98 -4.16
N ILE A 327 11.09 13.98 -3.65
CA ILE A 327 10.48 12.79 -3.03
C ILE A 327 10.45 11.60 -4.00
N ARG A 328 10.05 11.82 -5.25
CA ARG A 328 10.01 10.77 -6.27
C ARG A 328 11.41 10.27 -6.64
N THR A 329 12.36 11.18 -6.79
CA THR A 329 13.76 10.81 -7.07
C THR A 329 14.35 9.99 -5.92
N ASN A 330 14.13 10.42 -4.68
CA ASN A 330 14.55 9.67 -3.50
C ASN A 330 13.89 8.30 -3.42
N HIS A 331 12.61 8.21 -3.75
CA HIS A 331 11.88 6.94 -3.81
C HIS A 331 12.53 5.98 -4.81
N SER A 332 12.70 6.39 -6.09
CA SER A 332 13.36 5.55 -7.10
C SER A 332 14.78 5.16 -6.69
N THR A 333 15.57 6.11 -6.18
CA THR A 333 16.93 5.85 -5.70
C THR A 333 16.94 4.76 -4.61
N MET A 334 16.06 4.86 -3.63
CA MET A 334 15.98 3.87 -2.55
C MET A 334 15.47 2.52 -3.01
N VAL A 335 14.47 2.50 -3.88
CA VAL A 335 13.94 1.27 -4.47
C VAL A 335 15.04 0.51 -5.22
N GLU A 336 15.80 1.18 -6.07
CA GLU A 336 16.76 0.55 -6.97
C GLU A 336 18.15 0.35 -6.36
N ARG A 337 18.58 1.26 -5.48
CA ARG A 337 19.93 1.32 -4.95
C ARG A 337 20.04 1.44 -3.44
N GLY A 338 18.93 1.32 -2.70
CA GLY A 338 18.89 1.57 -1.25
C GLY A 338 19.81 0.68 -0.40
N ARG A 339 20.32 -0.43 -0.95
CA ARG A 339 21.32 -1.30 -0.31
C ARG A 339 22.77 -0.93 -0.67
N SER A 340 22.98 0.01 -1.57
CA SER A 340 24.32 0.49 -1.93
C SER A 340 24.92 1.38 -0.83
N LYS A 341 26.24 1.35 -0.67
CA LYS A 341 26.92 2.14 0.38
C LYS A 341 27.03 3.63 0.02
N ASP A 342 26.90 3.98 -1.26
CA ASP A 342 27.09 5.32 -1.81
C ASP A 342 25.78 6.05 -2.12
N VAL A 343 24.65 5.59 -1.56
CA VAL A 343 23.34 6.21 -1.77
C VAL A 343 23.33 7.64 -1.25
N GLN A 344 22.82 8.53 -2.07
CA GLN A 344 22.56 9.93 -1.73
C GLN A 344 21.09 10.25 -1.91
N LEU A 345 20.53 11.02 -0.99
CA LEU A 345 19.18 11.52 -1.03
C LEU A 345 19.18 13.04 -1.27
N ILE A 346 18.20 13.52 -2.00
CA ILE A 346 17.98 14.97 -2.17
C ILE A 346 17.16 15.47 -0.97
N LYS A 347 17.72 16.44 -0.25
CA LYS A 347 17.02 17.14 0.83
C LYS A 347 17.16 18.64 0.62
N ALA A 348 16.03 19.33 0.47
CA ALA A 348 15.99 20.78 0.23
C ALA A 348 16.93 21.22 -0.93
N GLY A 349 16.90 20.50 -2.03
CA GLY A 349 17.70 20.78 -3.23
C GLY A 349 19.16 20.32 -3.16
N SER A 350 19.62 19.75 -2.04
CA SER A 350 21.02 19.33 -1.86
C SER A 350 21.13 17.82 -1.68
N LEU A 351 22.22 17.24 -2.24
CA LEU A 351 22.53 15.82 -2.05
C LEU A 351 23.12 15.61 -0.65
N SER A 352 22.59 14.61 0.05
CA SER A 352 23.03 14.20 1.39
C SER A 352 23.31 12.70 1.40
N ASN A 353 24.40 12.28 2.03
CA ASN A 353 24.70 10.86 2.18
C ASN A 353 23.64 10.20 3.06
N ILE A 354 23.19 9.02 2.66
CA ILE A 354 22.14 8.29 3.40
C ILE A 354 22.56 7.96 4.84
N ALA A 355 23.87 7.70 5.08
CA ALA A 355 24.37 7.40 6.43
C ALA A 355 24.18 8.60 7.38
N ASP A 356 24.43 9.81 6.91
CA ASP A 356 24.25 11.03 7.71
C ASP A 356 22.75 11.27 7.98
N VAL A 357 21.92 11.15 6.94
CA VAL A 357 20.47 11.28 7.05
C VAL A 357 19.89 10.26 8.03
N ARG A 358 20.38 9.03 7.96
CA ARG A 358 19.98 7.92 8.84
C ARG A 358 20.35 8.20 10.30
N ASN A 359 21.59 8.63 10.55
CA ASN A 359 22.05 8.91 11.91
C ASN A 359 21.23 10.00 12.59
N ILE A 360 20.90 11.07 11.85
CA ILE A 360 20.03 12.14 12.36
C ILE A 360 18.64 11.59 12.66
N PHE A 361 18.04 10.86 11.73
CA PHE A 361 16.69 10.35 11.88
C PHE A 361 16.57 9.31 13.00
N HIS A 362 17.57 8.43 13.17
CA HIS A 362 17.63 7.49 14.28
C HIS A 362 17.76 8.21 15.64
N ALA A 363 18.53 9.32 15.70
CA ALA A 363 18.61 10.11 16.92
C ALA A 363 17.24 10.73 17.29
N GLU A 364 16.50 11.25 16.30
CA GLU A 364 15.15 11.79 16.50
C GLU A 364 14.18 10.71 17.00
N LEU A 365 14.16 9.53 16.38
CA LEU A 365 13.35 8.39 16.82
C LEU A 365 13.77 7.91 18.21
N GLY A 366 15.06 7.88 18.52
CA GLY A 366 15.58 7.48 19.82
C GLY A 366 15.16 8.45 20.94
N MET A 367 15.13 9.74 20.65
CA MET A 367 14.61 10.75 21.61
C MET A 367 13.12 10.51 21.89
N LEU A 368 12.32 10.21 20.86
CA LEU A 368 10.90 9.92 21.05
C LEU A 368 10.68 8.62 21.83
N ALA A 369 11.44 7.58 21.53
CA ALA A 369 11.36 6.28 22.21
C ALA A 369 11.76 6.36 23.70
N ALA A 370 12.62 7.33 24.07
CA ALA A 370 13.06 7.54 25.44
C ALA A 370 12.02 8.30 26.31
N VAL A 371 10.95 8.82 25.73
CA VAL A 371 9.88 9.48 26.50
C VAL A 371 9.15 8.42 27.35
N PRO A 372 9.12 8.56 28.69
CA PRO A 372 8.47 7.56 29.54
C PRO A 372 6.99 7.43 29.19
N TYR A 373 6.56 6.21 28.89
CA TYR A 373 5.15 5.89 28.74
C TYR A 373 4.50 6.03 30.12
N LYS A 374 3.69 7.06 30.30
CA LYS A 374 2.81 7.13 31.49
C LYS A 374 1.63 6.22 31.22
N GLN A 375 1.60 5.09 31.92
CA GLN A 375 0.45 4.20 32.00
C GLN A 375 -0.79 4.94 32.53
#